data_5d1102d49a1eb60b1db0d8559dce9164
#
_entry.id   5d1102d49a1eb60b1db0d8559dce9164
#
_cell.length_a   1.000
_cell.length_b   1.000
_cell.length_c   1.000
_cell.angle_alpha   90.00
_cell.angle_beta   90.00
_cell.angle_gamma   90.00
#
_symmetry.space_group_name_H-M   'P 1'
#
loop_
_entity.id
_entity.type
_entity.pdbx_description
1 polymer ?
#
loop_
_entity_poly.entity_id
_entity_poly.type
_entity_poly.pdbx_seq_one_letter_code
_entity_poly.pdbx_strand_id
1 'polypeptide(L)'
;NLGQEMTLAAADGTDLHLQPTEELAFAGAHLGAYSYLFDKKCARTAKDVKAVFTIRMPDKDDIRMNMWMKGEKGRTVFSALSPMTEGLSRTPGMPYNIKEQPTLTFVARQKGEAWNRPFVAVYEPSTVKEAEQISSVTFPEVESKQPGSHVGICVKQKNGRTDYILSSDGATHPCLMDNGMKASATYACLLYTS
;
A
#
# COMPACT_ATOMS: atom_id res chain seq x y z
N ASN A 1 23.72 -6.71 -10.90
CA ASN A 1 22.78 -5.87 -10.16
C ASN A 1 21.39 -6.12 -10.69
N LEU A 2 20.49 -6.60 -9.83
CA LEU A 2 19.06 -6.66 -10.13
C LEU A 2 18.56 -5.21 -10.31
N GLY A 3 17.98 -4.91 -11.47
CA GLY A 3 17.30 -3.63 -11.67
C GLY A 3 16.05 -3.61 -10.79
N GLN A 4 15.86 -2.56 -9.99
CA GLN A 4 14.63 -2.40 -9.21
C GLN A 4 14.15 -0.96 -9.26
N GLU A 5 12.85 -0.80 -9.28
CA GLU A 5 12.20 0.49 -9.44
C GLU A 5 10.89 0.51 -8.66
N MET A 6 10.60 1.63 -8.02
CA MET A 6 9.27 1.90 -7.46
C MET A 6 8.73 3.20 -8.03
N THR A 7 7.55 3.16 -8.63
CA THR A 7 6.78 4.35 -8.97
C THR A 7 5.68 4.55 -7.93
N LEU A 8 5.42 5.80 -7.55
CA LEU A 8 4.38 6.16 -6.58
C LEU A 8 3.63 7.39 -7.09
N ALA A 9 2.34 7.22 -7.30
CA ALA A 9 1.43 8.27 -7.78
C ALA A 9 0.09 8.19 -7.05
N ALA A 10 -0.78 9.16 -7.23
CA ALA A 10 -2.18 9.00 -6.86
C ALA A 10 -2.82 7.87 -7.70
N ALA A 11 -3.82 7.19 -7.17
CA ALA A 11 -4.47 6.07 -7.86
C ALA A 11 -5.18 6.49 -9.17
N ASP A 12 -5.52 7.78 -9.30
CA ASP A 12 -6.05 8.40 -10.51
C ASP A 12 -4.97 8.76 -11.55
N GLY A 13 -3.71 8.43 -11.28
CA GLY A 13 -2.57 8.74 -12.15
C GLY A 13 -1.98 10.14 -11.94
N THR A 14 -2.54 10.97 -11.08
CA THR A 14 -1.99 12.31 -10.79
C THR A 14 -0.63 12.18 -10.09
N ASP A 15 0.34 12.98 -10.53
CA ASP A 15 1.64 13.07 -9.86
C ASP A 15 1.47 13.61 -8.43
N LEU A 16 2.07 12.94 -7.48
CA LEU A 16 2.13 13.36 -6.07
C LEU A 16 3.20 14.42 -5.80
N HIS A 17 4.04 14.75 -6.79
CA HIS A 17 5.15 15.69 -6.64
C HIS A 17 6.04 15.38 -5.43
N LEU A 18 6.50 14.12 -5.34
CA LEU A 18 7.37 13.66 -4.27
C LEU A 18 8.62 14.52 -4.16
N GLN A 19 8.86 15.10 -2.97
CA GLN A 19 10.03 15.93 -2.69
C GLN A 19 11.06 15.16 -1.87
N PRO A 20 12.36 15.32 -2.16
CA PRO A 20 13.42 14.79 -1.30
C PRO A 20 13.23 15.26 0.15
N THR A 21 13.53 14.39 1.11
CA THR A 21 13.34 14.69 2.53
C THR A 21 14.35 13.96 3.39
N GLU A 22 14.82 14.65 4.43
CA GLU A 22 15.56 14.04 5.54
C GLU A 22 14.62 13.69 6.70
N GLU A 23 13.33 14.00 6.60
CA GLU A 23 12.35 13.65 7.62
C GLU A 23 12.33 12.14 7.82
N LEU A 24 12.30 11.71 9.07
CA LEU A 24 12.15 10.30 9.40
C LEU A 24 10.70 9.88 9.16
N ALA A 25 10.54 8.73 8.52
CA ALA A 25 9.21 8.18 8.25
C ALA A 25 8.44 7.85 9.54
N PHE A 26 9.16 7.71 10.66
CA PHE A 26 8.61 7.47 11.98
C PHE A 26 9.38 8.26 13.05
N ALA A 27 8.69 8.64 14.14
CA ALA A 27 9.25 9.27 15.33
C ALA A 27 8.79 8.51 16.59
N GLY A 28 9.63 8.45 17.62
CA GLY A 28 9.33 7.77 18.87
C GLY A 28 10.32 6.64 19.19
N ALA A 29 9.89 5.63 19.94
CA ALA A 29 10.75 4.56 20.45
C ALA A 29 11.46 3.73 19.38
N HIS A 30 10.92 3.68 18.15
CA HIS A 30 11.47 2.92 17.03
C HIS A 30 12.28 3.78 16.05
N LEU A 31 12.66 4.98 16.44
CA LEU A 31 13.39 5.92 15.61
C LEU A 31 14.64 5.33 14.98
N GLY A 32 15.39 4.53 15.72
CA GLY A 32 16.63 3.91 15.26
C GLY A 32 16.46 3.02 14.02
N ALA A 33 15.37 2.25 13.93
CA ALA A 33 15.12 1.39 12.79
C ALA A 33 14.88 2.18 11.49
N TYR A 34 14.15 3.29 11.58
CA TYR A 34 13.81 4.12 10.41
C TYR A 34 14.94 5.08 10.00
N SER A 35 15.94 5.28 10.84
CA SER A 35 17.12 6.10 10.51
C SER A 35 18.00 5.47 9.40
N TYR A 36 17.87 4.18 9.17
CA TYR A 36 18.59 3.47 8.10
C TYR A 36 17.97 3.65 6.71
N LEU A 37 16.76 4.20 6.60
CA LEU A 37 16.15 4.51 5.31
C LEU A 37 16.90 5.67 4.65
N PHE A 38 17.20 5.51 3.36
CA PHE A 38 17.91 6.50 2.56
C PHE A 38 17.20 6.77 1.22
N ASP A 39 17.66 7.78 0.47
CA ASP A 39 17.04 8.27 -0.77
C ASP A 39 15.52 8.51 -0.62
N LYS A 40 15.18 9.10 0.50
CA LYS A 40 13.79 9.33 0.88
C LYS A 40 13.17 10.47 0.09
N LYS A 41 11.97 10.24 -0.43
CA LYS A 41 11.09 11.28 -0.97
C LYS A 41 9.73 11.14 -0.32
N CYS A 42 9.03 12.24 -0.12
CA CYS A 42 7.70 12.20 0.48
C CYS A 42 6.73 13.18 -0.18
N ALA A 43 5.44 12.91 0.02
CA ALA A 43 4.34 13.82 -0.24
C ALA A 43 3.26 13.70 0.83
N ARG A 44 2.56 14.79 1.13
CA ARG A 44 1.31 14.77 1.90
C ARG A 44 0.15 14.66 0.92
N THR A 45 -0.73 13.69 1.15
CA THR A 45 -1.87 13.48 0.28
C THR A 45 -3.05 12.90 1.05
N ALA A 46 -4.26 13.31 0.66
CA ALA A 46 -5.50 12.67 1.07
C ALA A 46 -6.05 11.73 -0.02
N LYS A 47 -5.42 11.72 -1.21
CA LYS A 47 -5.83 10.86 -2.32
C LYS A 47 -5.42 9.41 -2.07
N ASP A 48 -6.18 8.49 -2.62
CA ASP A 48 -5.75 7.11 -2.79
C ASP A 48 -4.45 7.08 -3.59
N VAL A 49 -3.55 6.18 -3.23
CA VAL A 49 -2.24 6.08 -3.89
C VAL A 49 -2.07 4.72 -4.55
N LYS A 50 -1.30 4.69 -5.63
CA LYS A 50 -0.82 3.47 -6.28
C LYS A 50 0.71 3.47 -6.27
N ALA A 51 1.29 2.40 -5.76
CA ALA A 51 2.71 2.11 -5.90
C ALA A 51 2.89 0.88 -6.81
N VAL A 52 3.87 0.93 -7.69
CA VAL A 52 4.28 -0.21 -8.51
C VAL A 52 5.74 -0.50 -8.23
N PHE A 53 6.00 -1.67 -7.72
CA PHE A 53 7.34 -2.19 -7.49
C PHE A 53 7.70 -3.11 -8.66
N THR A 54 8.83 -2.90 -9.28
CA THR A 54 9.34 -3.72 -10.38
C THR A 54 10.74 -4.23 -10.03
N ILE A 55 10.94 -5.53 -10.16
CA ILE A 55 12.25 -6.19 -10.04
C ILE A 55 12.55 -6.81 -11.39
N ARG A 56 13.58 -6.30 -12.07
CA ARG A 56 14.10 -6.83 -13.33
C ARG A 56 15.16 -7.88 -13.02
N MET A 57 14.91 -9.09 -13.41
CA MET A 57 15.82 -10.21 -13.18
C MET A 57 16.53 -10.58 -14.47
N PRO A 58 17.90 -10.73 -14.46
CA PRO A 58 18.60 -11.27 -15.58
C PRO A 58 18.05 -12.67 -15.93
N ASP A 59 17.80 -12.91 -17.21
CA ASP A 59 17.37 -14.22 -17.75
C ASP A 59 16.05 -14.76 -17.20
N LYS A 60 15.22 -13.93 -16.57
CA LYS A 60 13.89 -14.30 -16.05
C LYS A 60 12.88 -13.19 -16.33
N ASP A 61 11.59 -13.54 -16.19
CA ASP A 61 10.53 -12.56 -16.28
C ASP A 61 10.63 -11.52 -15.15
N ASP A 62 10.36 -10.27 -15.48
CA ASP A 62 10.21 -9.20 -14.49
C ASP A 62 9.09 -9.55 -13.52
N ILE A 63 9.32 -9.29 -12.24
CA ILE A 63 8.31 -9.43 -11.20
C ILE A 63 7.80 -8.03 -10.86
N ARG A 64 6.48 -7.88 -10.81
CA ARG A 64 5.82 -6.65 -10.39
C ARG A 64 4.91 -6.89 -9.20
N MET A 65 4.79 -5.88 -8.37
CA MET A 65 3.78 -5.80 -7.31
C MET A 65 3.08 -4.45 -7.45
N ASN A 66 1.81 -4.48 -7.81
CA ASN A 66 0.94 -3.32 -7.69
C ASN A 66 0.41 -3.25 -6.27
N MET A 67 0.39 -2.06 -5.69
CA MET A 67 -0.24 -1.78 -4.41
C MET A 67 -1.13 -0.56 -4.54
N TRP A 68 -2.38 -0.67 -4.15
CA TRP A 68 -3.29 0.46 -3.97
C TRP A 68 -3.52 0.65 -2.49
N MET A 69 -3.47 1.88 -2.01
CA MET A 69 -3.72 2.21 -0.62
C MET A 69 -4.76 3.31 -0.51
N LYS A 70 -5.74 3.12 0.37
CA LYS A 70 -6.75 4.14 0.70
C LYS A 70 -6.09 5.44 1.14
N GLY A 71 -6.52 6.55 0.56
CA GLY A 71 -6.15 7.89 1.00
C GLY A 71 -6.73 8.25 2.36
N GLU A 72 -6.09 9.21 3.03
CA GLU A 72 -6.57 9.72 4.30
C GLU A 72 -6.02 11.12 4.56
N LYS A 73 -6.86 12.02 5.07
CA LYS A 73 -6.45 13.39 5.37
C LYS A 73 -5.28 13.42 6.37
N GLY A 74 -4.25 14.17 6.03
CA GLY A 74 -3.05 14.31 6.87
C GLY A 74 -2.06 13.15 6.77
N ARG A 75 -2.25 12.22 5.83
CA ARG A 75 -1.30 11.15 5.55
C ARG A 75 -0.06 11.67 4.81
N THR A 76 1.10 11.19 5.20
CA THR A 76 2.35 11.37 4.46
C THR A 76 2.78 10.02 3.93
N VAL A 77 3.07 9.95 2.64
CA VAL A 77 3.62 8.77 1.98
C VAL A 77 5.08 9.00 1.62
N PHE A 78 5.88 7.97 1.75
CA PHE A 78 7.31 8.01 1.46
C PHE A 78 7.66 6.91 0.45
N SER A 79 8.52 7.27 -0.48
CA SER A 79 9.34 6.36 -1.27
C SER A 79 10.75 6.40 -0.70
N ALA A 80 11.32 5.27 -0.37
CA ALA A 80 12.64 5.17 0.23
C ALA A 80 13.36 3.90 -0.20
N LEU A 81 14.62 3.82 0.14
CA LEU A 81 15.41 2.60 0.08
C LEU A 81 15.77 2.18 1.51
N SER A 82 15.68 0.90 1.79
CA SER A 82 16.18 0.31 3.04
C SER A 82 17.39 -0.57 2.77
N PRO A 83 18.25 -0.82 3.77
CA PRO A 83 19.28 -1.82 3.67
C PRO A 83 18.69 -3.18 3.26
N MET A 84 19.47 -3.99 2.56
CA MET A 84 19.04 -5.33 2.19
C MET A 84 18.74 -6.18 3.45
N THR A 85 17.70 -7.01 3.35
CA THR A 85 17.23 -7.83 4.47
C THR A 85 18.18 -9.00 4.83
N GLU A 86 19.03 -9.42 3.91
CA GLU A 86 19.95 -10.54 4.09
C GLU A 86 21.23 -10.18 4.88
N GLY A 87 21.39 -8.93 5.29
CA GLY A 87 22.59 -8.50 6.03
C GLY A 87 22.86 -9.27 7.31
N LEU A 88 21.83 -9.84 7.93
CA LEU A 88 21.95 -10.64 9.14
C LEU A 88 22.48 -12.07 8.91
N SER A 89 22.42 -12.59 7.68
CA SER A 89 22.91 -13.92 7.32
C SER A 89 24.35 -13.94 6.83
N ARG A 90 25.00 -12.78 6.74
CA ARG A 90 26.38 -12.67 6.27
C ARG A 90 27.38 -13.21 7.29
N THR A 91 28.48 -13.75 6.79
CA THR A 91 29.59 -14.18 7.63
C THR A 91 30.10 -13.03 8.50
N PRO A 92 30.27 -13.22 9.82
CA PRO A 92 30.81 -12.18 10.68
C PRO A 92 32.15 -11.66 10.17
N GLY A 93 32.36 -10.33 10.20
CA GLY A 93 33.60 -9.69 9.75
C GLY A 93 33.64 -9.35 8.26
N MET A 94 32.67 -9.76 7.46
CA MET A 94 32.56 -9.31 6.06
C MET A 94 32.11 -7.84 6.02
N PRO A 95 32.76 -6.99 5.21
CA PRO A 95 32.29 -5.62 5.00
C PRO A 95 30.83 -5.59 4.53
N TYR A 96 30.02 -4.77 5.16
CA TYR A 96 28.62 -4.58 4.78
C TYR A 96 28.37 -3.15 4.34
N ASN A 97 28.05 -3.00 3.07
CA ASN A 97 27.58 -1.72 2.54
C ASN A 97 26.05 -1.68 2.59
N ILE A 98 25.49 -0.87 3.47
CA ILE A 98 24.04 -0.74 3.65
C ILE A 98 23.30 -0.28 2.38
N LYS A 99 24.01 0.33 1.43
CA LYS A 99 23.47 0.81 0.14
C LYS A 99 23.64 -0.20 -0.99
N GLU A 100 24.29 -1.34 -0.72
CA GLU A 100 24.43 -2.41 -1.72
C GLU A 100 23.16 -3.25 -1.77
N GLN A 101 22.57 -3.40 -2.97
CA GLN A 101 21.34 -4.14 -3.20
C GLN A 101 20.18 -3.70 -2.26
N PRO A 102 19.84 -2.41 -2.23
CA PRO A 102 18.81 -1.92 -1.32
C PRO A 102 17.45 -2.52 -1.64
N THR A 103 16.55 -2.49 -0.66
CA THR A 103 15.16 -2.90 -0.81
C THR A 103 14.27 -1.68 -1.04
N LEU A 104 13.43 -1.73 -2.08
CA LEU A 104 12.39 -0.71 -2.31
C LEU A 104 11.43 -0.68 -1.13
N THR A 105 11.22 0.49 -0.58
CA THR A 105 10.44 0.67 0.64
C THR A 105 9.39 1.76 0.47
N PHE A 106 8.14 1.39 0.68
CA PHE A 106 7.03 2.33 0.81
C PHE A 106 6.66 2.47 2.28
N VAL A 107 6.45 3.71 2.72
CA VAL A 107 5.96 3.98 4.08
C VAL A 107 4.77 4.93 3.99
N ALA A 108 3.68 4.58 4.66
CA ALA A 108 2.58 5.50 4.91
C ALA A 108 2.54 5.84 6.39
N ARG A 109 2.59 7.13 6.69
CA ARG A 109 2.57 7.64 8.07
C ARG A 109 1.35 8.50 8.29
N GLN A 110 0.71 8.30 9.43
CA GLN A 110 -0.40 9.10 9.88
C GLN A 110 -0.26 9.42 11.36
N LYS A 111 -0.58 10.66 11.74
CA LYS A 111 -0.66 11.09 13.15
C LYS A 111 -2.07 10.83 13.69
N GLY A 112 -2.16 10.48 14.97
CA GLY A 112 -3.39 10.25 15.68
C GLY A 112 -3.80 8.78 15.74
N GLU A 113 -5.04 8.56 16.13
CA GLU A 113 -5.59 7.22 16.35
C GLU A 113 -5.85 6.50 15.04
N ALA A 114 -5.41 5.24 14.95
CA ALA A 114 -5.49 4.44 13.73
C ALA A 114 -6.76 3.56 13.64
N TRP A 115 -7.40 3.24 14.76
CA TRP A 115 -8.56 2.33 14.75
C TRP A 115 -9.80 2.88 14.05
N ASN A 116 -10.01 4.19 14.01
CA ASN A 116 -11.08 4.82 13.22
C ASN A 116 -10.62 5.32 11.84
N ARG A 117 -9.34 5.19 11.54
CA ARG A 117 -8.72 5.55 10.26
C ARG A 117 -7.68 4.50 9.84
N PRO A 118 -8.14 3.28 9.52
CA PRO A 118 -7.25 2.16 9.26
C PRO A 118 -6.38 2.36 8.02
N PHE A 119 -5.23 1.70 8.00
CA PHE A 119 -4.44 1.52 6.81
C PHE A 119 -5.04 0.38 5.98
N VAL A 120 -5.47 0.69 4.77
CA VAL A 120 -6.12 -0.26 3.86
C VAL A 120 -5.31 -0.33 2.58
N ALA A 121 -4.90 -1.54 2.19
CA ALA A 121 -4.17 -1.74 0.94
C ALA A 121 -4.61 -3.01 0.23
N VAL A 122 -4.54 -2.98 -1.10
CA VAL A 122 -4.75 -4.12 -2.00
C VAL A 122 -3.45 -4.36 -2.75
N TYR A 123 -3.01 -5.60 -2.82
CA TYR A 123 -1.79 -6.00 -3.49
C TYR A 123 -2.10 -6.96 -4.64
N GLU A 124 -1.44 -6.77 -5.77
CA GLU A 124 -1.51 -7.65 -6.93
C GLU A 124 -0.10 -7.96 -7.43
N PRO A 125 0.43 -9.15 -7.15
CA PRO A 125 1.66 -9.61 -7.80
C PRO A 125 1.39 -9.98 -9.25
N SER A 126 2.35 -9.73 -10.14
CA SER A 126 2.27 -10.09 -11.55
C SER A 126 3.63 -10.39 -12.14
N THR A 127 3.63 -11.11 -13.27
CA THR A 127 4.78 -11.37 -14.12
C THR A 127 4.38 -11.18 -15.58
N VAL A 128 5.31 -11.35 -16.52
CA VAL A 128 4.96 -11.34 -17.95
C VAL A 128 3.98 -12.46 -18.30
N LYS A 129 4.09 -13.63 -17.64
CA LYS A 129 3.22 -14.80 -17.88
C LYS A 129 1.88 -14.68 -17.15
N GLU A 130 1.90 -14.12 -15.94
CA GLU A 130 0.73 -13.89 -15.10
C GLU A 130 0.48 -12.38 -15.04
N ALA A 131 -0.08 -11.85 -16.12
CA ALA A 131 -0.32 -10.43 -16.28
C ALA A 131 -1.34 -9.91 -15.25
N GLU A 132 -1.20 -8.63 -14.93
CA GLU A 132 -2.11 -7.89 -14.05
C GLU A 132 -3.57 -8.09 -14.47
N GLN A 133 -4.43 -8.45 -13.52
CA GLN A 133 -5.86 -8.66 -13.72
C GLN A 133 -6.70 -7.48 -13.23
N ILE A 134 -6.19 -6.73 -12.24
CA ILE A 134 -6.90 -5.60 -11.67
C ILE A 134 -6.82 -4.40 -12.63
N SER A 135 -7.98 -3.85 -12.98
CA SER A 135 -8.08 -2.61 -13.76
C SER A 135 -8.14 -1.38 -12.86
N SER A 136 -8.85 -1.46 -11.73
CA SER A 136 -8.90 -0.38 -10.74
C SER A 136 -9.26 -0.89 -9.36
N VAL A 137 -8.80 -0.16 -8.35
CA VAL A 137 -9.21 -0.30 -6.95
C VAL A 137 -9.71 1.06 -6.47
N THR A 138 -10.87 1.08 -5.84
CA THR A 138 -11.42 2.25 -5.15
C THR A 138 -11.81 1.87 -3.73
N PHE A 139 -11.92 2.86 -2.86
CA PHE A 139 -12.26 2.68 -1.45
C PHE A 139 -13.55 3.45 -1.14
N PRO A 140 -14.72 2.86 -1.45
CA PRO A 140 -16.02 3.46 -1.19
C PRO A 140 -16.19 3.84 0.28
N GLU A 141 -16.85 4.96 0.54
CA GLU A 141 -17.20 5.32 1.91
C GLU A 141 -18.23 4.34 2.49
N VAL A 142 -18.13 4.11 3.78
CA VAL A 142 -19.02 3.20 4.52
C VAL A 142 -19.75 3.97 5.61
N GLU A 143 -21.06 4.03 5.50
CA GLU A 143 -21.92 4.59 6.52
C GLU A 143 -22.26 3.51 7.57
N SER A 144 -22.10 3.85 8.84
CA SER A 144 -22.50 3.01 9.97
C SER A 144 -23.00 3.88 11.12
N LYS A 145 -24.00 3.39 11.83
CA LYS A 145 -24.48 4.01 13.08
C LYS A 145 -23.60 3.63 14.27
N GLN A 146 -22.73 2.65 14.11
CA GLN A 146 -21.82 2.17 15.14
C GLN A 146 -20.49 2.89 15.01
N PRO A 147 -19.93 3.43 16.11
CA PRO A 147 -18.55 3.91 16.09
C PRO A 147 -17.59 2.74 15.84
N GLY A 148 -16.50 3.01 15.19
CA GLY A 148 -15.47 2.01 14.87
C GLY A 148 -14.92 2.16 13.48
N SER A 149 -14.09 1.22 13.09
CA SER A 149 -13.45 1.18 11.81
C SER A 149 -14.33 0.43 10.79
N HIS A 150 -14.68 1.12 9.72
CA HIS A 150 -15.44 0.55 8.61
C HIS A 150 -14.70 0.79 7.31
N VAL A 151 -14.50 -0.26 6.54
CA VAL A 151 -13.71 -0.22 5.31
C VAL A 151 -14.50 -0.81 4.16
N GLY A 152 -14.69 -0.02 3.11
CA GLY A 152 -15.17 -0.48 1.82
C GLY A 152 -14.02 -0.60 0.82
N ILE A 153 -14.00 -1.68 0.04
CA ILE A 153 -13.06 -1.87 -1.07
C ILE A 153 -13.86 -2.32 -2.28
N CYS A 154 -13.59 -1.73 -3.43
CA CYS A 154 -14.11 -2.17 -4.72
C CYS A 154 -12.94 -2.47 -5.64
N VAL A 155 -12.82 -3.71 -6.10
CA VAL A 155 -11.79 -4.18 -7.03
C VAL A 155 -12.45 -4.50 -8.35
N LYS A 156 -12.11 -3.77 -9.41
CA LYS A 156 -12.54 -4.09 -10.78
C LYS A 156 -11.44 -4.82 -11.52
N GLN A 157 -11.80 -5.91 -12.16
CA GLN A 157 -10.90 -6.73 -12.96
C GLN A 157 -11.09 -6.47 -14.46
N LYS A 158 -10.05 -6.74 -15.24
CA LYS A 158 -10.04 -6.57 -16.70
C LYS A 158 -11.05 -7.48 -17.42
N ASN A 159 -11.44 -8.59 -16.80
CA ASN A 159 -12.43 -9.54 -17.32
C ASN A 159 -13.90 -9.13 -17.04
N GLY A 160 -14.14 -7.93 -16.48
CA GLY A 160 -15.46 -7.41 -16.13
C GLY A 160 -15.94 -7.76 -14.72
N ARG A 161 -15.26 -8.67 -14.01
CA ARG A 161 -15.61 -8.99 -12.62
C ARG A 161 -15.35 -7.79 -11.72
N THR A 162 -16.26 -7.58 -10.77
CA THR A 162 -16.15 -6.57 -9.72
C THR A 162 -16.35 -7.22 -8.36
N ASP A 163 -15.40 -7.03 -7.47
CA ASP A 163 -15.45 -7.55 -6.11
C ASP A 163 -15.66 -6.37 -5.13
N TYR A 164 -16.70 -6.46 -4.31
CA TYR A 164 -16.99 -5.51 -3.24
C TYR A 164 -16.70 -6.18 -1.91
N ILE A 165 -15.87 -5.54 -1.10
CA ILE A 165 -15.45 -6.05 0.20
C ILE A 165 -15.80 -5.02 1.26
N LEU A 166 -16.46 -5.47 2.32
CA LEU A 166 -16.76 -4.69 3.52
C LEU A 166 -16.07 -5.34 4.71
N SER A 167 -15.35 -4.54 5.49
CA SER A 167 -14.78 -4.94 6.77
C SER A 167 -15.21 -3.96 7.85
N SER A 168 -15.57 -4.45 9.03
CA SER A 168 -16.09 -3.66 10.15
C SER A 168 -15.59 -4.20 11.48
N ASP A 169 -15.35 -3.33 12.46
CA ASP A 169 -14.97 -3.71 13.83
C ASP A 169 -16.08 -4.40 14.62
N GLY A 170 -17.33 -4.25 14.20
CA GLY A 170 -18.46 -4.81 14.91
C GLY A 170 -19.60 -5.21 13.98
N ALA A 171 -20.25 -6.32 14.29
CA ALA A 171 -21.30 -6.91 13.46
C ALA A 171 -22.72 -6.57 13.90
N THR A 172 -22.92 -5.74 14.94
CA THR A 172 -24.23 -5.54 15.58
C THR A 172 -25.19 -4.63 14.78
N HIS A 173 -24.65 -3.82 13.87
CA HIS A 173 -25.44 -2.89 13.04
C HIS A 173 -25.04 -3.01 11.57
N PRO A 174 -26.01 -2.83 10.64
CA PRO A 174 -25.69 -2.86 9.23
C PRO A 174 -24.81 -1.66 8.84
N CYS A 175 -23.80 -1.95 8.05
CA CYS A 175 -22.99 -0.97 7.33
C CYS A 175 -23.49 -0.87 5.90
N LEU A 176 -23.48 0.34 5.33
CA LEU A 176 -23.91 0.65 3.98
C LEU A 176 -22.73 1.26 3.21
N MET A 177 -22.34 0.67 2.11
CA MET A 177 -21.40 1.27 1.17
C MET A 177 -22.15 2.21 0.21
N ASP A 178 -21.45 3.21 -0.31
CA ASP A 178 -22.01 4.19 -1.25
C ASP A 178 -22.56 3.58 -2.55
N ASN A 179 -22.13 2.38 -2.93
CA ASN A 179 -22.66 1.59 -4.04
C ASN A 179 -23.96 0.83 -3.71
N GLY A 180 -24.53 1.00 -2.51
CA GLY A 180 -25.73 0.34 -2.04
C GLY A 180 -25.54 -1.04 -1.41
N MET A 181 -24.32 -1.60 -1.35
CA MET A 181 -24.05 -2.85 -0.64
C MET A 181 -24.27 -2.66 0.85
N LYS A 182 -25.12 -3.52 1.45
CA LYS A 182 -25.44 -3.50 2.88
C LYS A 182 -25.11 -4.83 3.50
N ALA A 183 -24.41 -4.81 4.62
CA ALA A 183 -24.06 -6.01 5.37
C ALA A 183 -24.05 -5.75 6.88
N SER A 184 -24.47 -6.77 7.66
CA SER A 184 -24.37 -6.82 9.12
C SER A 184 -23.39 -7.93 9.49
N ALA A 185 -22.11 -7.69 9.23
CA ALA A 185 -21.04 -8.67 9.44
C ALA A 185 -19.72 -7.94 9.70
N THR A 186 -18.80 -8.58 10.40
CA THR A 186 -17.42 -8.09 10.52
C THR A 186 -16.66 -8.13 9.18
N TYR A 187 -17.08 -9.03 8.29
CA TYR A 187 -16.55 -9.15 6.94
C TYR A 187 -17.64 -9.62 5.99
N ALA A 188 -17.75 -8.98 4.83
CA ALA A 188 -18.62 -9.41 3.74
C ALA A 188 -17.91 -9.19 2.41
N CYS A 189 -18.08 -10.11 1.49
CA CYS A 189 -17.58 -9.99 0.12
C CYS A 189 -18.69 -10.35 -0.86
N LEU A 190 -18.93 -9.47 -1.83
CA LEU A 190 -19.84 -9.71 -2.95
C LEU A 190 -19.02 -9.74 -4.23
N LEU A 191 -19.08 -10.86 -4.92
CA LEU A 191 -18.47 -11.08 -6.24
C LEU A 191 -19.54 -10.87 -7.30
N TYR A 192 -19.34 -9.91 -8.18
CA TYR A 192 -20.25 -9.61 -9.26
C TYR A 192 -19.57 -9.82 -10.61
N THR A 193 -20.17 -10.66 -11.46
CA THR A 193 -19.80 -10.84 -12.87
C THR A 193 -20.95 -10.35 -13.73
N SER A 194 -20.68 -9.36 -14.56
CA SER A 194 -21.62 -8.90 -15.59
C SER A 194 -21.67 -9.87 -16.77
#